data_f78ef84c3b575840f269324606240132
#
_entry.id   f78ef84c3b575840f269324606240132
#
_cell.length_a   1.000
_cell.length_b   1.000
_cell.length_c   1.000
_cell.angle_alpha   90.00
_cell.angle_beta   90.00
_cell.angle_gamma   90.00
#
_symmetry.space_group_name_H-M   'P 1'
#
loop_
_entity.id
_entity.type
_entity.pdbx_description
1 polymer ?
#
loop_
_entity_poly.entity_id
_entity_poly.type
_entity_poly.pdbx_seq_one_letter_code
_entity_poly.pdbx_strand_id
1 'polypeptide(L)'
;MFVMVGDEVSVENLLKGIIVASGNDACIALAEGIAGTEEEFAIMMTSKAQEIGMLNTNFANSSGINDPDNYSTVRDIMIMSHYLIKEHPEFYKWFKEKEFTWDRTGGDPITQGNRNPLLYKNMGADGIKTGYLAVERYSLASSLERKGRRLIAVGSGFETKNSRSRESSRLLTYGLTNFDLVEISKKDEPFDSVEIWLGKDKTVKVYTCLLYTSPSPRDS
;
A
#
# COMPACT_ATOMS: atom_id res chain seq x y z
N MET A 1 15.00 -5.25 -13.43
CA MET A 1 15.35 -6.62 -13.05
C MET A 1 16.21 -7.28 -14.12
N PHE A 2 16.08 -6.91 -15.37
CA PHE A 2 16.77 -7.46 -16.54
C PHE A 2 16.37 -8.90 -16.89
N VAL A 3 15.05 -9.15 -16.92
CA VAL A 3 14.49 -10.40 -17.44
C VAL A 3 14.71 -10.47 -18.95
N MET A 4 15.29 -11.57 -19.41
CA MET A 4 15.57 -11.79 -20.84
C MET A 4 14.51 -12.72 -21.45
N VAL A 5 14.37 -12.62 -22.76
CA VAL A 5 13.50 -13.56 -23.50
C VAL A 5 14.03 -14.99 -23.33
N GLY A 6 13.17 -15.88 -22.86
CA GLY A 6 13.52 -17.29 -22.58
C GLY A 6 14.00 -17.57 -21.17
N ASP A 7 14.10 -16.57 -20.29
CA ASP A 7 14.39 -16.79 -18.86
C ASP A 7 13.21 -17.49 -18.17
N GLU A 8 13.52 -18.48 -17.35
CA GLU A 8 12.56 -19.06 -16.41
C GLU A 8 12.68 -18.35 -15.06
N VAL A 9 11.65 -17.60 -14.67
CA VAL A 9 11.63 -16.78 -13.46
C VAL A 9 10.47 -17.18 -12.58
N SER A 10 10.74 -17.47 -11.31
CA SER A 10 9.66 -17.75 -10.36
C SER A 10 8.79 -16.50 -10.12
N VAL A 11 7.49 -16.69 -9.86
CA VAL A 11 6.55 -15.61 -9.53
C VAL A 11 7.04 -14.81 -8.33
N GLU A 12 7.62 -15.46 -7.33
CA GLU A 12 8.22 -14.80 -6.16
C GLU A 12 9.33 -13.84 -6.56
N ASN A 13 10.24 -14.24 -7.44
CA ASN A 13 11.34 -13.40 -7.91
C ASN A 13 10.83 -12.23 -8.76
N LEU A 14 9.80 -12.44 -9.61
CA LEU A 14 9.16 -11.36 -10.36
C LEU A 14 8.55 -10.34 -9.39
N LEU A 15 7.79 -10.79 -8.39
CA LEU A 15 7.17 -9.91 -7.39
C LEU A 15 8.23 -9.13 -6.57
N LYS A 16 9.29 -9.78 -6.12
CA LYS A 16 10.40 -9.10 -5.42
C LYS A 16 11.14 -8.12 -6.32
N GLY A 17 11.34 -8.47 -7.59
CA GLY A 17 11.88 -7.56 -8.61
C GLY A 17 11.02 -6.32 -8.81
N ILE A 18 9.69 -6.47 -8.84
CA ILE A 18 8.73 -5.37 -8.92
C ILE A 18 8.78 -4.50 -7.66
N ILE A 19 8.69 -5.12 -6.49
CA ILE A 19 8.58 -4.43 -5.19
C ILE A 19 9.87 -3.67 -4.87
N VAL A 20 11.01 -4.35 -4.91
CA VAL A 20 12.30 -3.84 -4.43
C VAL A 20 13.02 -3.07 -5.52
N ALA A 21 13.24 -3.69 -6.67
CA ALA A 21 14.00 -3.10 -7.77
C ALA A 21 13.17 -2.15 -8.66
N SER A 22 11.84 -2.19 -8.55
CA SER A 22 10.93 -1.45 -9.44
C SER A 22 11.13 -1.83 -10.91
N GLY A 23 11.17 -3.15 -11.18
CA GLY A 23 11.44 -3.71 -12.49
C GLY A 23 10.21 -3.64 -13.40
N ASN A 24 10.23 -2.78 -14.42
CA ASN A 24 9.16 -2.69 -15.42
C ASN A 24 9.07 -3.97 -16.26
N ASP A 25 10.21 -4.53 -16.61
CA ASP A 25 10.34 -5.82 -17.29
C ASP A 25 9.66 -6.96 -16.53
N ALA A 26 9.84 -6.99 -15.22
CA ALA A 26 9.17 -7.96 -14.35
C ALA A 26 7.65 -7.75 -14.27
N CYS A 27 7.17 -6.49 -14.32
CA CYS A 27 5.73 -6.18 -14.41
C CYS A 27 5.13 -6.76 -15.69
N ILE A 28 5.76 -6.51 -16.84
CA ILE A 28 5.29 -6.97 -18.14
C ILE A 28 5.29 -8.51 -18.18
N ALA A 29 6.40 -9.15 -17.78
CA ALA A 29 6.50 -10.61 -17.78
C ALA A 29 5.43 -11.26 -16.88
N LEU A 30 5.15 -10.67 -15.71
CA LEU A 30 4.10 -11.15 -14.82
C LEU A 30 2.70 -10.94 -15.41
N ALA A 31 2.46 -9.78 -16.02
CA ALA A 31 1.19 -9.43 -16.66
C ALA A 31 0.87 -10.39 -17.82
N GLU A 32 1.81 -10.61 -18.72
CA GLU A 32 1.67 -11.56 -19.84
C GLU A 32 1.47 -12.99 -19.34
N GLY A 33 2.20 -13.41 -18.29
CA GLY A 33 2.06 -14.72 -17.69
C GLY A 33 0.68 -14.98 -17.05
N ILE A 34 0.00 -13.94 -16.57
CA ILE A 34 -1.33 -14.06 -15.92
C ILE A 34 -2.45 -13.91 -16.93
N ALA A 35 -2.39 -12.90 -17.80
CA ALA A 35 -3.49 -12.48 -18.66
C ALA A 35 -3.25 -12.74 -20.17
N GLY A 36 -2.05 -13.18 -20.53
CA GLY A 36 -1.67 -13.40 -21.93
C GLY A 36 -1.12 -12.15 -22.62
N THR A 37 -1.63 -10.97 -22.28
CA THR A 37 -1.10 -9.66 -22.75
C THR A 37 -1.07 -8.64 -21.62
N GLU A 38 -0.26 -7.60 -21.77
CA GLU A 38 -0.21 -6.49 -20.80
C GLU A 38 -1.51 -5.70 -20.80
N GLU A 39 -2.16 -5.54 -21.94
CA GLU A 39 -3.44 -4.84 -22.10
C GLU A 39 -4.57 -5.53 -21.32
N GLU A 40 -4.70 -6.85 -21.48
CA GLU A 40 -5.69 -7.63 -20.72
C GLU A 40 -5.42 -7.57 -19.21
N PHE A 41 -4.15 -7.58 -18.82
CA PHE A 41 -3.78 -7.42 -17.42
C PHE A 41 -4.15 -6.04 -16.88
N ALA A 42 -3.97 -4.98 -17.65
CA ALA A 42 -4.37 -3.61 -17.27
C ALA A 42 -5.89 -3.50 -17.06
N ILE A 43 -6.69 -4.17 -17.90
CA ILE A 43 -8.14 -4.29 -17.72
C ILE A 43 -8.47 -5.01 -16.40
N MET A 44 -7.79 -6.12 -16.10
CA MET A 44 -7.95 -6.82 -14.82
C MET A 44 -7.56 -5.93 -13.62
N MET A 45 -6.46 -5.18 -13.72
CA MET A 45 -6.03 -4.22 -12.69
C MET A 45 -7.09 -3.15 -12.44
N THR A 46 -7.66 -2.57 -13.48
CA THR A 46 -8.71 -1.54 -13.38
C THR A 46 -9.99 -2.11 -12.77
N SER A 47 -10.40 -3.30 -13.19
CA SER A 47 -11.56 -4.00 -12.59
C SER A 47 -11.34 -4.26 -11.10
N LYS A 48 -10.16 -4.72 -10.71
CA LYS A 48 -9.82 -4.95 -9.30
C LYS A 48 -9.77 -3.65 -8.51
N ALA A 49 -9.25 -2.58 -9.10
CA ALA A 49 -9.23 -1.26 -8.47
C ALA A 49 -10.66 -0.79 -8.13
N GLN A 50 -11.59 -0.91 -9.06
CA GLN A 50 -13.00 -0.57 -8.83
C GLN A 50 -13.64 -1.44 -7.74
N GLU A 51 -13.39 -2.76 -7.76
CA GLU A 51 -13.88 -3.70 -6.75
C GLU A 51 -13.47 -3.29 -5.33
N ILE A 52 -12.23 -2.83 -5.15
CA ILE A 52 -11.71 -2.40 -3.84
C ILE A 52 -12.01 -0.94 -3.48
N GLY A 53 -12.73 -0.21 -4.36
CA GLY A 53 -13.20 1.15 -4.11
C GLY A 53 -12.30 2.27 -4.64
N MET A 54 -11.36 1.99 -5.53
CA MET A 54 -10.53 2.99 -6.22
C MET A 54 -11.28 3.57 -7.42
N LEU A 55 -12.29 4.39 -7.16
CA LEU A 55 -13.24 4.84 -8.17
C LEU A 55 -12.69 5.90 -9.14
N ASN A 56 -11.52 6.47 -8.87
CA ASN A 56 -10.88 7.48 -9.70
C ASN A 56 -9.53 6.96 -10.25
N THR A 57 -9.49 5.67 -10.58
CA THR A 57 -8.28 5.01 -11.06
C THR A 57 -8.57 4.23 -12.34
N ASN A 58 -7.68 4.38 -13.31
CA ASN A 58 -7.60 3.56 -14.50
C ASN A 58 -6.15 3.16 -14.76
N PHE A 59 -5.91 1.90 -15.02
CA PHE A 59 -4.60 1.39 -15.40
C PHE A 59 -4.58 1.10 -16.89
N ALA A 60 -3.63 1.71 -17.59
CA ALA A 60 -3.39 1.49 -19.02
C ALA A 60 -2.24 0.51 -19.28
N ASN A 61 -1.40 0.24 -18.26
CA ASN A 61 -0.30 -0.71 -18.32
C ASN A 61 0.04 -1.25 -16.92
N SER A 62 0.87 -2.30 -16.87
CA SER A 62 1.24 -3.00 -15.64
C SER A 62 2.33 -2.28 -14.83
N SER A 63 3.14 -1.46 -15.48
CA SER A 63 4.39 -0.92 -14.94
C SER A 63 4.31 0.51 -14.43
N GLY A 64 3.25 1.26 -14.82
CA GLY A 64 3.11 2.67 -14.53
C GLY A 64 3.95 3.57 -15.44
N ILE A 65 4.40 3.07 -16.60
CA ILE A 65 4.99 3.91 -17.65
C ILE A 65 3.96 4.95 -18.10
N ASN A 66 4.45 6.14 -18.46
CA ASN A 66 3.59 7.26 -18.80
C ASN A 66 2.66 6.94 -19.98
N ASP A 67 1.38 7.01 -19.69
CA ASP A 67 0.27 6.88 -20.61
C ASP A 67 -0.85 7.83 -20.16
N PRO A 68 -1.50 8.59 -21.06
CA PRO A 68 -2.55 9.53 -20.68
C PRO A 68 -3.76 8.86 -20.01
N ASP A 69 -4.00 7.59 -20.32
CA ASP A 69 -5.10 6.83 -19.73
C ASP A 69 -4.69 6.11 -18.42
N ASN A 70 -3.44 6.25 -17.98
CA ASN A 70 -2.94 5.68 -16.73
C ASN A 70 -2.97 6.73 -15.62
N TYR A 71 -4.02 6.77 -14.84
CA TYR A 71 -4.23 7.76 -13.78
C TYR A 71 -4.78 7.17 -12.49
N SER A 72 -4.50 7.85 -11.39
CA SER A 72 -5.02 7.53 -10.06
C SER A 72 -5.04 8.78 -9.16
N THR A 73 -5.55 8.65 -7.96
CA THR A 73 -5.48 9.66 -6.91
C THR A 73 -4.69 9.15 -5.71
N VAL A 74 -4.15 10.07 -4.91
CA VAL A 74 -3.47 9.69 -3.64
C VAL A 74 -4.42 8.98 -2.69
N ARG A 75 -5.73 9.26 -2.76
CA ARG A 75 -6.76 8.56 -2.00
C ARG A 75 -6.89 7.11 -2.44
N ASP A 76 -6.97 6.87 -3.74
CA ASP A 76 -7.13 5.52 -4.30
C ASP A 76 -5.88 4.68 -4.05
N ILE A 77 -4.69 5.26 -4.19
CA ILE A 77 -3.44 4.58 -3.81
C ILE A 77 -3.40 4.25 -2.31
N MET A 78 -3.98 5.09 -1.45
CA MET A 78 -4.12 4.77 -0.02
C MET A 78 -5.08 3.59 0.19
N ILE A 79 -6.22 3.54 -0.54
CA ILE A 79 -7.17 2.43 -0.50
C ILE A 79 -6.48 1.12 -0.90
N MET A 80 -5.75 1.11 -2.02
CA MET A 80 -4.96 -0.05 -2.47
C MET A 80 -3.92 -0.46 -1.44
N SER A 81 -3.22 0.50 -0.86
CA SER A 81 -2.20 0.26 0.17
C SER A 81 -2.80 -0.40 1.41
N HIS A 82 -3.95 0.10 1.87
CA HIS A 82 -4.67 -0.48 2.99
C HIS A 82 -5.16 -1.90 2.69
N TYR A 83 -5.75 -2.11 1.50
CA TYR A 83 -6.20 -3.41 1.04
C TYR A 83 -5.05 -4.43 1.03
N LEU A 84 -3.91 -4.08 0.43
CA LEU A 84 -2.71 -4.92 0.38
C LEU A 84 -2.21 -5.32 1.77
N ILE A 85 -2.13 -4.36 2.69
CA ILE A 85 -1.66 -4.61 4.06
C ILE A 85 -2.61 -5.54 4.82
N LYS A 86 -3.92 -5.34 4.65
CA LYS A 86 -4.96 -6.04 5.41
C LYS A 86 -5.23 -7.44 4.86
N GLU A 87 -5.37 -7.56 3.55
CA GLU A 87 -5.82 -8.79 2.90
C GLU A 87 -4.67 -9.70 2.45
N HIS A 88 -3.45 -9.14 2.30
CA HIS A 88 -2.26 -9.88 1.82
C HIS A 88 -1.03 -9.66 2.71
N PRO A 89 -1.13 -9.82 4.04
CA PRO A 89 -0.03 -9.53 4.96
C PRO A 89 1.20 -10.42 4.73
N GLU A 90 1.01 -11.64 4.21
CA GLU A 90 2.08 -12.59 3.89
C GLU A 90 2.99 -12.11 2.75
N PHE A 91 2.45 -11.34 1.80
CA PHE A 91 3.23 -10.72 0.71
C PHE A 91 3.67 -9.31 1.08
N TYR A 92 2.89 -8.61 1.88
CA TYR A 92 3.24 -7.26 2.32
C TYR A 92 4.60 -7.19 3.04
N LYS A 93 4.99 -8.24 3.75
CA LYS A 93 6.30 -8.32 4.42
C LYS A 93 7.51 -8.11 3.49
N TRP A 94 7.37 -8.35 2.18
CA TRP A 94 8.44 -8.14 1.21
C TRP A 94 8.71 -6.65 0.93
N PHE A 95 7.76 -5.76 1.19
CA PHE A 95 7.90 -4.33 0.96
C PHE A 95 8.93 -3.65 1.89
N LYS A 96 9.30 -4.29 2.99
CA LYS A 96 10.36 -3.83 3.88
C LYS A 96 11.77 -4.31 3.49
N GLU A 97 11.88 -5.21 2.52
CA GLU A 97 13.17 -5.71 2.04
C GLU A 97 13.97 -4.55 1.43
N LYS A 98 15.22 -4.41 1.87
CA LYS A 98 16.09 -3.29 1.48
C LYS A 98 16.83 -3.52 0.19
N GLU A 99 17.04 -4.80 -0.17
CA GLU A 99 17.71 -5.21 -1.39
C GLU A 99 17.13 -6.53 -1.89
N PHE A 100 17.28 -6.78 -3.17
CA PHE A 100 16.92 -8.01 -3.84
C PHE A 100 18.00 -8.38 -4.84
N THR A 101 18.46 -9.64 -4.78
CA THR A 101 19.41 -10.20 -5.72
C THR A 101 18.68 -11.12 -6.69
N TRP A 102 18.79 -10.81 -7.96
CA TRP A 102 18.31 -11.64 -9.05
C TRP A 102 19.48 -12.50 -9.55
N ASP A 103 19.38 -13.80 -9.34
CA ASP A 103 20.34 -14.81 -9.82
C ASP A 103 19.91 -15.24 -11.22
N ARG A 104 20.34 -14.48 -12.20
CA ARG A 104 19.90 -14.56 -13.58
C ARG A 104 20.50 -15.80 -14.27
N THR A 105 19.70 -16.53 -15.05
CA THR A 105 20.15 -17.66 -15.86
C THR A 105 21.29 -17.27 -16.82
N GLY A 106 22.48 -17.85 -16.66
CA GLY A 106 23.61 -17.62 -17.55
C GLY A 106 24.32 -16.27 -17.44
N GLY A 107 24.17 -15.55 -16.33
CA GLY A 107 24.84 -14.28 -16.05
C GLY A 107 25.20 -14.09 -14.60
N ASP A 108 25.96 -13.04 -14.29
CA ASP A 108 26.28 -12.69 -12.91
C ASP A 108 25.03 -12.22 -12.15
N PRO A 109 24.92 -12.55 -10.86
CA PRO A 109 23.84 -12.06 -10.00
C PRO A 109 23.77 -10.53 -9.98
N ILE A 110 22.56 -9.98 -10.03
CA ILE A 110 22.33 -8.54 -9.98
C ILE A 110 21.62 -8.18 -8.69
N THR A 111 22.29 -7.42 -7.83
CA THR A 111 21.72 -6.89 -6.60
C THR A 111 21.21 -5.46 -6.79
N GLN A 112 19.96 -5.19 -6.45
CA GLN A 112 19.33 -3.88 -6.52
C GLN A 112 18.72 -3.49 -5.19
N GLY A 113 18.93 -2.24 -4.78
CA GLY A 113 18.38 -1.70 -3.54
C GLY A 113 16.96 -1.18 -3.68
N ASN A 114 16.19 -1.28 -2.60
CA ASN A 114 14.87 -0.66 -2.52
C ASN A 114 14.99 0.86 -2.56
N ARG A 115 14.18 1.48 -3.42
CA ARG A 115 14.20 2.94 -3.65
C ARG A 115 13.41 3.74 -2.62
N ASN A 116 12.74 3.07 -1.68
CA ASN A 116 11.98 3.73 -0.61
C ASN A 116 12.94 4.29 0.46
N PRO A 117 13.12 5.63 0.55
CA PRO A 117 14.09 6.21 1.47
C PRO A 117 13.72 6.04 2.94
N LEU A 118 12.45 5.76 3.25
CA LEU A 118 11.99 5.66 4.64
C LEU A 118 12.40 4.34 5.30
N LEU A 119 12.69 3.29 4.51
CA LEU A 119 13.21 2.02 5.01
C LEU A 119 14.62 2.16 5.63
N TYR A 120 15.35 3.21 5.24
CA TYR A 120 16.70 3.49 5.72
C TYR A 120 16.73 4.52 6.86
N LYS A 121 15.55 5.05 7.24
CA LYS A 121 15.38 5.92 8.40
C LYS A 121 14.87 5.09 9.59
N ASN A 122 15.44 5.31 10.78
CA ASN A 122 15.02 4.58 11.99
C ASN A 122 13.65 5.03 12.51
N MET A 123 12.64 5.08 11.63
CA MET A 123 11.28 5.47 12.00
C MET A 123 10.27 4.31 12.02
N GLY A 124 10.74 3.09 11.67
CA GLY A 124 9.89 1.89 11.65
C GLY A 124 9.03 1.75 10.39
N ALA A 125 9.40 2.43 9.29
CA ALA A 125 8.72 2.25 8.01
C ALA A 125 8.93 0.82 7.48
N ASP A 126 7.85 0.22 6.95
CA ASP A 126 7.81 -1.16 6.45
C ASP A 126 7.31 -1.28 5.00
N GLY A 127 7.15 -0.16 4.32
CA GLY A 127 6.70 -0.05 2.92
C GLY A 127 6.47 1.39 2.51
N ILE A 128 5.89 1.65 1.36
CA ILE A 128 5.33 0.72 0.39
C ILE A 128 6.09 0.84 -0.92
N LYS A 129 5.80 1.87 -1.74
CA LYS A 129 6.36 1.96 -3.10
C LYS A 129 6.63 3.39 -3.52
N THR A 130 7.76 3.59 -4.17
CA THR A 130 8.11 4.85 -4.85
C THR A 130 7.64 4.85 -6.29
N GLY A 131 7.27 6.04 -6.80
CA GLY A 131 7.07 6.31 -8.21
C GLY A 131 7.92 7.48 -8.69
N TYR A 132 8.18 7.50 -9.99
CA TYR A 132 8.77 8.64 -10.68
C TYR A 132 8.38 8.62 -12.16
N LEU A 133 7.82 9.73 -12.61
CA LEU A 133 7.64 10.07 -14.01
C LEU A 133 8.14 11.50 -14.23
N ALA A 134 8.67 11.81 -15.40
CA ALA A 134 9.15 13.16 -15.68
C ALA A 134 8.04 14.22 -15.60
N VAL A 135 6.82 13.83 -15.96
CA VAL A 135 5.61 14.69 -15.92
C VAL A 135 5.06 14.84 -14.51
N GLU A 136 5.04 13.76 -13.71
CA GLU A 136 4.43 13.71 -12.36
C GLU A 136 5.46 13.87 -11.23
N ARG A 137 6.74 13.95 -11.55
CA ARG A 137 7.83 14.02 -10.57
C ARG A 137 7.88 12.79 -9.66
N TYR A 138 8.25 12.98 -8.39
CA TYR A 138 8.44 11.90 -7.43
C TYR A 138 7.17 11.65 -6.62
N SER A 139 6.87 10.39 -6.38
CA SER A 139 5.76 9.97 -5.52
C SER A 139 6.20 8.90 -4.52
N LEU A 140 5.45 8.75 -3.44
CA LEU A 140 5.67 7.73 -2.42
C LEU A 140 4.35 7.37 -1.73
N ALA A 141 4.01 6.11 -1.79
CA ALA A 141 3.13 5.48 -0.82
C ALA A 141 4.02 4.89 0.29
N SER A 142 3.76 5.23 1.53
CA SER A 142 4.57 4.82 2.68
C SER A 142 3.71 4.37 3.84
N SER A 143 4.22 3.44 4.63
CA SER A 143 3.55 2.93 5.83
C SER A 143 4.55 2.66 6.94
N LEU A 144 4.03 2.73 8.16
CA LEU A 144 4.70 2.25 9.36
C LEU A 144 3.68 1.74 10.37
N GLU A 145 4.15 0.86 11.24
CA GLU A 145 3.36 0.44 12.40
C GLU A 145 4.14 0.71 13.69
N ARG A 146 3.49 1.34 14.63
CA ARG A 146 4.10 1.67 15.92
C ARG A 146 3.07 1.57 17.05
N LYS A 147 3.40 0.79 18.08
CA LYS A 147 2.53 0.57 19.25
C LYS A 147 1.12 0.10 18.86
N GLY A 148 1.02 -0.85 17.93
CA GLY A 148 -0.25 -1.40 17.44
C GLY A 148 -1.05 -0.44 16.54
N ARG A 149 -0.47 0.72 16.18
CA ARG A 149 -1.10 1.70 15.32
C ARG A 149 -0.40 1.78 13.98
N ARG A 150 -1.13 1.47 12.90
CA ARG A 150 -0.66 1.58 11.54
C ARG A 150 -1.01 2.94 10.95
N LEU A 151 -0.05 3.53 10.26
CA LEU A 151 -0.25 4.75 9.47
C LEU A 151 0.17 4.49 8.03
N ILE A 152 -0.62 5.04 7.11
CA ILE A 152 -0.33 5.06 5.68
C ILE A 152 -0.32 6.51 5.23
N ALA A 153 0.70 6.90 4.49
CA ALA A 153 0.82 8.22 3.91
C ALA A 153 1.17 8.12 2.42
N VAL A 154 0.39 8.80 1.58
CA VAL A 154 0.59 8.83 0.13
C VAL A 154 0.77 10.28 -0.31
N GLY A 155 1.80 10.51 -1.10
CA GLY A 155 2.08 11.82 -1.69
C GLY A 155 2.62 11.69 -3.10
N SER A 156 2.28 12.64 -3.97
CA SER A 156 2.73 12.75 -5.35
C SER A 156 3.16 14.18 -5.67
N GLY A 157 3.85 14.37 -6.80
CA GLY A 157 4.28 15.69 -7.26
C GLY A 157 5.46 16.29 -6.51
N PHE A 158 6.23 15.51 -5.76
CA PHE A 158 7.43 16.04 -5.09
C PHE A 158 8.51 16.40 -6.11
N GLU A 159 9.05 17.58 -6.02
CA GLU A 159 10.04 18.09 -6.99
C GLU A 159 11.36 17.29 -6.97
N THR A 160 11.77 16.80 -5.81
CA THR A 160 13.05 16.10 -5.63
C THR A 160 12.90 14.82 -4.78
N LYS A 161 13.87 13.91 -4.88
CA LYS A 161 13.98 12.73 -4.00
C LYS A 161 14.06 13.15 -2.52
N ASN A 162 14.72 14.26 -2.23
CA ASN A 162 14.87 14.76 -0.87
C ASN A 162 13.57 15.34 -0.31
N SER A 163 12.82 16.12 -1.10
CA SER A 163 11.51 16.62 -0.68
C SER A 163 10.53 15.47 -0.47
N ARG A 164 10.48 14.49 -1.37
CA ARG A 164 9.69 13.26 -1.19
C ARG A 164 9.99 12.58 0.15
N SER A 165 11.28 12.36 0.46
CA SER A 165 11.70 11.71 1.70
C SER A 165 11.35 12.54 2.95
N ARG A 166 11.56 13.85 2.89
CA ARG A 166 11.30 14.77 4.01
C ARG A 166 9.80 14.89 4.29
N GLU A 167 9.00 15.20 3.29
CA GLU A 167 7.57 15.47 3.48
C GLU A 167 6.80 14.20 3.83
N SER A 168 7.14 13.04 3.24
CA SER A 168 6.54 11.76 3.63
C SER A 168 6.87 11.40 5.08
N SER A 169 8.13 11.61 5.52
CA SER A 169 8.50 11.42 6.93
C SER A 169 7.74 12.35 7.86
N ARG A 170 7.60 13.64 7.46
CA ARG A 170 6.88 14.65 8.24
C ARG A 170 5.40 14.28 8.40
N LEU A 171 4.75 13.83 7.32
CA LEU A 171 3.35 13.44 7.36
C LEU A 171 3.11 12.23 8.27
N LEU A 172 3.95 11.19 8.19
CA LEU A 172 3.88 10.04 9.09
C LEU A 172 4.15 10.44 10.55
N THR A 173 5.14 11.30 10.79
CA THR A 173 5.44 11.81 12.12
C THR A 173 4.26 12.61 12.68
N TYR A 174 3.65 13.47 11.87
CA TYR A 174 2.46 14.23 12.25
C TYR A 174 1.32 13.29 12.69
N GLY A 175 1.04 12.24 11.93
CA GLY A 175 0.05 11.23 12.32
C GLY A 175 0.38 10.51 13.63
N LEU A 176 1.67 10.24 13.89
CA LEU A 176 2.11 9.60 15.15
C LEU A 176 2.00 10.51 16.37
N THR A 177 2.26 11.81 16.20
CA THR A 177 2.38 12.74 17.32
C THR A 177 1.09 13.45 17.66
N ASN A 178 0.19 13.65 16.70
CA ASN A 178 -1.00 14.48 16.89
C ASN A 178 -2.31 13.69 17.01
N PHE A 179 -2.27 12.38 16.83
CA PHE A 179 -3.47 11.53 16.93
C PHE A 179 -3.20 10.33 17.81
N ASP A 180 -4.21 9.90 18.55
CA ASP A 180 -4.24 8.62 19.25
C ASP A 180 -5.45 7.80 18.81
N LEU A 181 -5.41 6.48 19.05
CA LEU A 181 -6.57 5.63 18.91
C LEU A 181 -7.40 5.74 20.19
N VAL A 182 -8.63 6.15 20.03
CA VAL A 182 -9.64 6.15 21.11
C VAL A 182 -10.52 4.94 20.89
N GLU A 183 -10.62 4.11 21.93
CA GLU A 183 -11.55 2.99 21.95
C GLU A 183 -12.95 3.54 22.17
N ILE A 184 -13.84 3.29 21.21
CA ILE A 184 -15.24 3.77 21.26
C ILE A 184 -16.11 2.72 21.94
N SER A 185 -15.90 1.45 21.65
CA SER A 185 -16.66 0.35 22.25
C SER A 185 -15.83 -0.93 22.26
N LYS A 186 -16.04 -1.76 23.28
CA LYS A 186 -15.44 -3.09 23.38
C LYS A 186 -16.42 -4.16 22.96
N LYS A 187 -15.88 -5.23 22.39
CA LYS A 187 -16.67 -6.42 22.13
C LYS A 187 -17.21 -6.97 23.47
N ASP A 188 -18.48 -7.42 23.46
CA ASP A 188 -19.15 -8.04 24.61
C ASP A 188 -19.31 -7.14 25.84
N GLU A 189 -18.96 -5.86 25.79
CA GLU A 189 -19.32 -4.87 26.80
C GLU A 189 -20.57 -4.07 26.34
N PRO A 190 -21.52 -3.77 27.22
CA PRO A 190 -22.69 -2.98 26.85
C PRO A 190 -22.25 -1.57 26.46
N PHE A 191 -22.57 -1.18 25.23
CA PHE A 191 -22.27 0.14 24.70
C PHE A 191 -23.29 1.18 25.20
N ASP A 192 -24.55 0.77 25.27
CA ASP A 192 -25.67 1.63 25.70
C ASP A 192 -26.85 0.77 26.15
N SER A 193 -27.91 1.40 26.66
CA SER A 193 -29.18 0.79 26.95
C SER A 193 -30.33 1.56 26.30
N VAL A 194 -31.22 0.84 25.61
CA VAL A 194 -32.36 1.40 24.89
C VAL A 194 -33.67 1.04 25.60
N GLU A 195 -34.59 1.98 25.70
CA GLU A 195 -35.90 1.75 26.22
C GLU A 195 -36.72 0.83 25.30
N ILE A 196 -37.44 -0.13 25.92
CA ILE A 196 -38.31 -1.04 25.19
C ILE A 196 -39.77 -0.63 25.45
N TRP A 197 -40.49 -0.37 24.37
CA TRP A 197 -41.93 -0.16 24.46
C TRP A 197 -42.70 -1.50 24.46
N LEU A 198 -43.59 -1.69 25.46
CA LEU A 198 -44.38 -2.92 25.65
C LEU A 198 -43.54 -4.19 25.95
N GLY A 199 -42.27 -4.06 26.30
CA GLY A 199 -41.46 -5.18 26.76
C GLY A 199 -41.68 -5.55 28.22
N LYS A 200 -41.27 -6.78 28.60
CA LYS A 200 -41.27 -7.21 30.00
C LYS A 200 -40.30 -6.38 30.84
N ASP A 201 -39.16 -6.05 30.27
CA ASP A 201 -38.15 -5.16 30.85
C ASP A 201 -38.27 -3.76 30.23
N LYS A 202 -37.97 -2.73 31.02
CA LYS A 202 -38.06 -1.34 30.55
C LYS A 202 -36.92 -0.96 29.58
N THR A 203 -35.77 -1.62 29.70
CA THR A 203 -34.58 -1.33 28.89
C THR A 203 -33.89 -2.62 28.46
N VAL A 204 -33.20 -2.58 27.32
CA VAL A 204 -32.31 -3.63 26.84
C VAL A 204 -30.91 -3.08 26.64
N LYS A 205 -29.90 -3.85 27.03
CA LYS A 205 -28.50 -3.51 26.77
C LYS A 205 -28.17 -3.75 25.31
N VAL A 206 -27.51 -2.77 24.69
CA VAL A 206 -27.03 -2.83 23.31
C VAL A 206 -25.55 -3.11 23.33
N TYR A 207 -25.13 -4.09 22.54
CA TYR A 207 -23.72 -4.51 22.40
C TYR A 207 -23.24 -4.27 20.99
N THR A 208 -21.97 -3.94 20.86
CA THR A 208 -21.29 -3.96 19.56
C THR A 208 -20.72 -5.34 19.30
N CYS A 209 -20.85 -5.84 18.07
CA CYS A 209 -20.30 -7.15 17.69
C CYS A 209 -18.79 -7.11 17.46
N LEU A 210 -18.20 -5.92 17.35
CA LEU A 210 -16.78 -5.70 17.09
C LEU A 210 -16.22 -4.61 18.01
N LEU A 211 -14.90 -4.61 18.20
CA LEU A 211 -14.17 -3.49 18.78
C LEU A 211 -14.17 -2.33 17.77
N TYR A 212 -14.67 -1.17 18.17
CA TYR A 212 -14.63 0.05 17.38
C TYR A 212 -13.62 1.03 17.98
N THR A 213 -12.68 1.49 17.14
CA THR A 213 -11.72 2.52 17.47
C THR A 213 -11.78 3.64 16.44
N SER A 214 -11.43 4.85 16.83
CA SER A 214 -11.28 5.99 15.94
C SER A 214 -10.00 6.74 16.24
N PRO A 215 -9.28 7.24 15.24
CA PRO A 215 -8.22 8.20 15.48
C PRO A 215 -8.83 9.50 16.01
N SER A 216 -8.29 9.99 17.11
CA SER A 216 -8.69 11.26 17.70
C SER A 216 -7.48 12.18 17.85
N PRO A 217 -7.62 13.51 17.62
CA PRO A 217 -6.57 14.45 17.97
C PRO A 217 -6.19 14.31 19.44
N ARG A 218 -4.90 14.48 19.75
CA ARG A 218 -4.46 14.58 21.14
C ARG A 218 -4.90 15.92 21.70
N ASP A 219 -5.43 15.91 22.89
CA ASP A 219 -5.66 17.13 23.64
C ASP A 219 -4.30 17.80 23.92
N SER A 220 -4.19 19.08 23.58
CA SER A 220 -2.98 19.91 23.69
C SER A 220 -2.79 20.40 25.12
#